data_8d084c3178566a146cacfe6b026af7d6
#
_entry.id   8d084c3178566a146cacfe6b026af7d6
#
_cell.length_a   1.000
_cell.length_b   1.000
_cell.length_c   1.000
_cell.angle_alpha   90.00
_cell.angle_beta   90.00
_cell.angle_gamma   90.00
#
_symmetry.space_group_name_H-M   'P 1'
#
loop_
_entity.id
_entity.type
_entity.pdbx_description
1 polymer ?
#
loop_
_entity_poly.entity_id
_entity_poly.type
_entity_poly.pdbx_seq_one_letter_code
_entity_poly.pdbx_strand_id
1 'polypeptide(L)'
;MKKKRMAGIFMSLMLSAGVLAGCNAKSTGGGGDTIKIGANLELSGGVASYGQSVSEGLELALEEINKKGINGKKLELVKVDNKSDAAEATSGALKLVSQDKVVAIVGSATSTNTLAQVQIAQKHNVPLLTPTGTNPAVTVKDGKVNDYVFRTCFIDPFQGTVAANFASNDLKVKKAAVIIDSSSDYAKGLADAFKKSFKKNGGELVAEEAYVAKDTDFRAILTNIKASNPEFIFLPGYYEEVGLIIKQARELGLDVPFMGGDGWDSPKLTEIAGADPLNNTFITNHYSAGDEDKKVQEFVKAFKAKYNDKSPDAFAALGYDSAYFLADAIKRAGSDDPKKIKEALAKTESLALVSGELKLDKNHDPIKSAVILEYKGGQQQFKTKVNP
;
A
#
# COMPACT_ATOMS: atom_id res chain seq x y z
N MET A 1 61.93 5.81 58.39
CA MET A 1 62.54 4.63 59.12
C MET A 1 62.24 3.38 58.34
N LYS A 2 63.30 2.72 57.87
CA LYS A 2 63.55 1.25 57.81
C LYS A 2 62.50 0.46 57.01
N LYS A 3 62.78 -0.35 56.08
CA LYS A 3 63.90 -1.12 55.50
C LYS A 3 63.26 -2.21 54.65
N LYS A 4 63.73 -2.44 53.37
CA LYS A 4 64.46 -3.58 52.87
C LYS A 4 63.68 -4.91 52.86
N ARG A 5 63.68 -5.83 51.85
CA ARG A 5 64.62 -6.33 50.88
C ARG A 5 63.87 -7.28 49.95
N MET A 6 64.01 -7.27 48.64
CA MET A 6 64.99 -7.98 47.80
C MET A 6 64.76 -9.49 47.65
N ALA A 7 64.56 -9.89 46.43
CA ALA A 7 65.24 -10.80 45.55
C ALA A 7 64.64 -12.22 45.39
N GLY A 8 64.68 -12.67 44.16
CA GLY A 8 64.64 -14.08 43.76
C GLY A 8 64.38 -14.31 42.28
N ILE A 9 65.46 -14.25 41.51
CA ILE A 9 65.55 -14.73 40.12
C ILE A 9 65.42 -16.23 40.08
N PHE A 10 64.70 -16.87 39.20
CA PHE A 10 65.07 -18.08 38.51
C PHE A 10 64.49 -18.19 37.12
N MET A 11 65.41 -18.33 36.21
CA MET A 11 65.33 -18.52 34.77
C MET A 11 65.16 -20.02 34.49
N SER A 12 64.20 -20.44 33.71
CA SER A 12 64.22 -21.75 33.05
C SER A 12 63.64 -21.66 31.65
N LEU A 13 64.55 -21.71 30.70
CA LEU A 13 64.33 -21.94 29.28
C LEU A 13 63.92 -23.38 29.09
N MET A 14 62.77 -23.62 28.42
CA MET A 14 62.54 -24.86 27.67
C MET A 14 61.89 -24.59 26.34
N LEU A 15 62.67 -24.79 25.30
CA LEU A 15 62.22 -24.97 23.92
C LEU A 15 61.31 -26.19 23.81
N SER A 16 60.20 -26.10 23.20
CA SER A 16 59.57 -27.20 22.46
C SER A 16 58.78 -26.65 21.23
N ALA A 17 59.32 -27.03 20.10
CA ALA A 17 58.69 -26.86 18.80
C ALA A 17 57.40 -27.71 18.73
N GLY A 18 56.32 -27.13 18.23
CA GLY A 18 55.04 -27.82 18.06
C GLY A 18 54.14 -27.16 17.03
N VAL A 19 54.32 -27.58 15.80
CA VAL A 19 53.30 -27.72 14.72
C VAL A 19 52.37 -26.52 14.45
N LEU A 20 52.70 -25.78 13.40
CA LEU A 20 51.77 -24.96 12.62
C LEU A 20 50.71 -25.88 11.98
N ALA A 21 49.56 -26.03 12.63
CA ALA A 21 48.33 -26.42 11.98
C ALA A 21 47.61 -25.13 11.59
N GLY A 22 47.78 -24.70 10.35
CA GLY A 22 47.02 -23.62 9.75
C GLY A 22 45.54 -24.00 9.64
N CYS A 23 44.75 -23.59 10.61
CA CYS A 23 43.30 -23.47 10.39
C CYS A 23 43.06 -22.27 9.49
N ASN A 24 42.88 -22.57 8.21
CA ASN A 24 42.32 -21.65 7.24
C ASN A 24 40.87 -21.39 7.67
N ALA A 25 40.66 -20.51 8.65
CA ALA A 25 39.34 -19.96 8.97
C ALA A 25 38.96 -19.16 7.76
N LYS A 26 38.14 -19.76 6.86
CA LYS A 26 37.29 -18.99 5.96
C LYS A 26 36.58 -17.96 6.82
N SER A 27 36.95 -16.71 6.65
CA SER A 27 36.17 -15.57 7.08
C SER A 27 34.79 -15.70 6.42
N THR A 28 33.86 -16.36 7.09
CA THR A 28 32.43 -16.21 6.80
C THR A 28 32.11 -14.78 7.17
N GLY A 29 32.02 -13.94 6.15
CA GLY A 29 31.52 -12.58 6.30
C GLY A 29 30.24 -12.64 7.14
N GLY A 30 30.23 -11.87 8.22
CA GLY A 30 29.09 -11.71 9.11
C GLY A 30 27.91 -11.04 8.40
N GLY A 31 27.19 -11.79 7.56
CA GLY A 31 25.83 -11.48 7.17
C GLY A 31 24.94 -12.08 8.26
N GLY A 32 24.23 -11.26 9.02
CA GLY A 32 23.26 -11.73 10.00
C GLY A 32 22.26 -12.70 9.37
N ASP A 33 21.66 -13.58 10.17
CA ASP A 33 20.66 -14.58 9.74
C ASP A 33 19.35 -13.96 9.25
N THR A 34 19.26 -12.62 9.17
CA THR A 34 18.05 -11.88 8.81
C THR A 34 18.29 -10.86 7.68
N ILE A 35 17.27 -10.67 6.84
CA ILE A 35 17.17 -9.62 5.83
C ILE A 35 16.16 -8.60 6.33
N LYS A 36 16.57 -7.34 6.55
CA LYS A 36 15.70 -6.29 7.06
C LYS A 36 14.89 -5.64 5.95
N ILE A 37 13.57 -5.62 6.11
CA ILE A 37 12.62 -4.92 5.25
C ILE A 37 12.01 -3.78 6.06
N GLY A 38 12.02 -2.57 5.52
CA GLY A 38 11.35 -1.43 6.11
C GLY A 38 9.88 -1.43 5.79
N ALA A 39 9.03 -1.00 6.74
CA ALA A 39 7.64 -0.65 6.48
C ALA A 39 7.40 0.78 6.97
N ASN A 40 7.12 1.70 6.04
CA ASN A 40 6.85 3.11 6.33
C ASN A 40 5.37 3.37 6.06
N LEU A 41 4.57 3.27 7.11
CA LEU A 41 3.11 3.16 7.01
C LEU A 41 2.41 4.20 7.89
N GLU A 42 1.18 4.52 7.53
CA GLU A 42 0.23 5.33 8.31
C GLU A 42 -0.32 4.51 9.48
N LEU A 43 0.48 4.32 10.57
CA LEU A 43 0.04 3.52 11.73
C LEU A 43 -0.77 4.36 12.72
N SER A 44 -0.70 5.70 12.60
CA SER A 44 -1.51 6.67 13.32
C SER A 44 -1.94 7.82 12.39
N GLY A 45 -2.76 8.75 12.90
CA GLY A 45 -3.30 9.88 12.12
C GLY A 45 -4.57 9.53 11.36
N GLY A 46 -5.00 10.43 10.45
CA GLY A 46 -6.31 10.40 9.82
C GLY A 46 -6.61 9.17 8.96
N VAL A 47 -5.60 8.48 8.44
CA VAL A 47 -5.79 7.29 7.60
C VAL A 47 -5.11 6.04 8.20
N ALA A 48 -5.02 5.98 9.53
CA ALA A 48 -4.36 4.91 10.25
C ALA A 48 -4.92 3.51 9.95
N SER A 49 -6.20 3.40 9.61
CA SER A 49 -6.83 2.13 9.24
C SER A 49 -6.10 1.44 8.09
N TYR A 50 -5.65 2.20 7.08
CA TYR A 50 -4.93 1.64 5.93
C TYR A 50 -3.57 1.08 6.30
N GLY A 51 -2.74 1.87 6.98
CA GLY A 51 -1.41 1.44 7.38
C GLY A 51 -1.41 0.26 8.33
N GLN A 52 -2.39 0.20 9.23
CA GLN A 52 -2.61 -0.94 10.12
C GLN A 52 -2.99 -2.19 9.32
N SER A 53 -3.94 -2.11 8.38
CA SER A 53 -4.32 -3.23 7.53
C SER A 53 -3.16 -3.73 6.66
N VAL A 54 -2.40 -2.82 6.04
CA VAL A 54 -1.17 -3.19 5.30
C VAL A 54 -0.18 -3.90 6.20
N SER A 55 0.06 -3.38 7.43
CA SER A 55 0.98 -4.00 8.40
C SER A 55 0.53 -5.42 8.78
N GLU A 56 -0.76 -5.62 9.03
CA GLU A 56 -1.33 -6.93 9.34
C GLU A 56 -1.11 -7.94 8.19
N GLY A 57 -1.35 -7.52 6.94
CA GLY A 57 -1.10 -8.35 5.76
C GLY A 57 0.39 -8.71 5.61
N LEU A 58 1.29 -7.72 5.74
CA LEU A 58 2.74 -7.92 5.72
C LEU A 58 3.19 -8.92 6.80
N GLU A 59 2.73 -8.75 8.04
CA GLU A 59 3.11 -9.61 9.16
C GLU A 59 2.65 -11.05 8.98
N LEU A 60 1.43 -11.26 8.46
CA LEU A 60 0.93 -12.59 8.15
C LEU A 60 1.81 -13.27 7.08
N ALA A 61 2.09 -12.57 5.98
CA ALA A 61 2.92 -13.10 4.91
C ALA A 61 4.35 -13.41 5.37
N LEU A 62 4.95 -12.52 6.17
CA LEU A 62 6.31 -12.73 6.68
C LEU A 62 6.40 -13.92 7.63
N GLU A 63 5.40 -14.16 8.45
CA GLU A 63 5.35 -15.37 9.29
C GLU A 63 5.31 -16.64 8.43
N GLU A 64 4.53 -16.65 7.35
CA GLU A 64 4.44 -17.79 6.45
C GLU A 64 5.75 -18.01 5.68
N ILE A 65 6.32 -16.95 5.12
CA ILE A 65 7.60 -16.97 4.40
C ILE A 65 8.72 -17.45 5.31
N ASN A 66 8.75 -16.98 6.54
CA ASN A 66 9.79 -17.29 7.53
C ASN A 66 9.73 -18.72 8.08
N LYS A 67 8.64 -19.48 7.84
CA LYS A 67 8.62 -20.92 8.14
C LYS A 67 9.71 -21.67 7.38
N LYS A 68 10.00 -21.23 6.14
CA LYS A 68 11.05 -21.82 5.27
C LYS A 68 12.28 -20.92 5.14
N GLY A 69 12.10 -19.59 5.30
CA GLY A 69 13.10 -18.58 5.01
C GLY A 69 13.34 -18.38 3.51
N ILE A 70 14.24 -17.45 3.18
CA ILE A 70 14.66 -17.14 1.81
C ILE A 70 16.19 -17.20 1.76
N ASN A 71 16.74 -18.02 0.86
CA ASN A 71 18.19 -18.16 0.70
C ASN A 71 18.92 -18.46 2.04
N GLY A 72 18.27 -19.22 2.94
CA GLY A 72 18.80 -19.57 4.26
C GLY A 72 18.67 -18.47 5.32
N LYS A 73 18.03 -17.34 5.01
CA LYS A 73 17.81 -16.23 5.93
C LYS A 73 16.32 -16.02 6.22
N LYS A 74 16.00 -15.36 7.33
CA LYS A 74 14.63 -14.88 7.65
C LYS A 74 14.47 -13.43 7.29
N LEU A 75 13.23 -13.01 7.03
CA LEU A 75 12.86 -11.60 6.83
C LEU A 75 12.50 -10.97 8.18
N GLU A 76 13.05 -9.80 8.46
CA GLU A 76 12.76 -8.99 9.64
C GLU A 76 12.07 -7.70 9.21
N LEU A 77 10.92 -7.38 9.81
CA LEU A 77 10.15 -6.17 9.52
C LEU A 77 10.53 -5.04 10.48
N VAL A 78 11.05 -3.94 9.96
CA VAL A 78 11.35 -2.71 10.69
C VAL A 78 10.26 -1.68 10.38
N LYS A 79 9.34 -1.43 11.32
CA LYS A 79 8.21 -0.53 11.12
C LYS A 79 8.52 0.91 11.55
N VAL A 80 8.04 1.87 10.77
CA VAL A 80 8.02 3.30 11.08
C VAL A 80 6.60 3.81 10.86
N ASP A 81 6.08 4.53 11.84
CA ASP A 81 4.82 5.27 11.74
C ASP A 81 5.07 6.64 11.11
N ASN A 82 4.49 6.90 9.94
CA ASN A 82 4.56 8.19 9.28
C ASN A 82 3.42 9.15 9.70
N LYS A 83 2.57 8.74 10.63
CA LYS A 83 1.49 9.55 11.22
C LYS A 83 0.52 10.17 10.21
N SER A 84 0.40 9.55 9.04
CA SER A 84 -0.39 10.08 7.91
C SER A 84 0.11 11.46 7.41
N ASP A 85 1.42 11.71 7.51
CA ASP A 85 2.08 12.98 7.17
C ASP A 85 3.26 12.76 6.19
N ALA A 86 3.33 13.58 5.14
CA ALA A 86 4.34 13.45 4.09
C ALA A 86 5.78 13.75 4.56
N ALA A 87 5.96 14.69 5.49
CA ALA A 87 7.27 15.01 6.05
C ALA A 87 7.77 13.88 6.97
N GLU A 88 6.88 13.29 7.76
CA GLU A 88 7.17 12.12 8.58
C GLU A 88 7.46 10.90 7.69
N ALA A 89 6.74 10.71 6.57
CA ALA A 89 7.03 9.66 5.60
C ALA A 89 8.44 9.80 4.99
N THR A 90 8.84 11.03 4.64
CA THR A 90 10.21 11.33 4.16
C THR A 90 11.26 11.00 5.21
N SER A 91 11.05 11.47 6.44
CA SER A 91 11.95 11.25 7.58
C SER A 91 12.07 9.76 7.92
N GLY A 92 10.95 9.05 7.91
CA GLY A 92 10.88 7.61 8.14
C GLY A 92 11.65 6.81 7.08
N ALA A 93 11.47 7.14 5.80
CA ALA A 93 12.23 6.52 4.71
C ALA A 93 13.74 6.74 4.86
N LEU A 94 14.15 7.97 5.18
CA LEU A 94 15.56 8.28 5.41
C LEU A 94 16.14 7.48 6.58
N LYS A 95 15.40 7.36 7.70
CA LYS A 95 15.80 6.54 8.85
C LYS A 95 15.98 5.08 8.43
N LEU A 96 15.01 4.48 7.76
CA LEU A 96 15.04 3.09 7.32
C LEU A 96 16.27 2.79 6.45
N VAL A 97 16.59 3.64 5.47
CA VAL A 97 17.73 3.39 4.56
C VAL A 97 19.08 3.74 5.18
N SER A 98 19.18 4.80 5.99
CA SER A 98 20.46 5.30 6.49
C SER A 98 20.88 4.70 7.84
N GLN A 99 19.94 4.44 8.74
CA GLN A 99 20.18 3.93 10.09
C GLN A 99 19.90 2.43 10.20
N ASP A 100 18.69 2.02 9.82
CA ASP A 100 18.23 0.64 9.97
C ASP A 100 18.81 -0.30 8.89
N LYS A 101 19.31 0.27 7.76
CA LYS A 101 19.95 -0.45 6.66
C LYS A 101 19.05 -1.51 6.03
N VAL A 102 17.80 -1.16 5.81
CA VAL A 102 16.85 -2.06 5.15
C VAL A 102 17.20 -2.26 3.67
N VAL A 103 16.89 -3.42 3.12
CA VAL A 103 17.16 -3.76 1.70
C VAL A 103 16.06 -3.30 0.76
N ALA A 104 14.88 -3.04 1.29
CA ALA A 104 13.72 -2.49 0.58
C ALA A 104 12.78 -1.80 1.58
N ILE A 105 11.95 -0.87 1.10
CA ILE A 105 10.87 -0.24 1.86
C ILE A 105 9.53 -0.69 1.27
N VAL A 106 8.61 -1.13 2.11
CA VAL A 106 7.19 -1.33 1.75
C VAL A 106 6.38 -0.17 2.33
N GLY A 107 5.54 0.44 1.51
CA GLY A 107 4.72 1.61 1.92
C GLY A 107 4.96 2.83 1.01
N SER A 108 4.28 3.92 1.25
CA SER A 108 3.17 4.09 2.19
C SER A 108 1.87 3.54 1.60
N ALA A 109 0.80 3.58 2.39
CA ALA A 109 -0.51 3.19 1.91
C ALA A 109 -1.14 4.28 1.02
N THR A 110 -0.89 5.55 1.28
CA THR A 110 -1.41 6.67 0.50
C THR A 110 -0.44 7.15 -0.59
N SER A 111 -0.96 7.68 -1.69
CA SER A 111 -0.15 8.19 -2.80
C SER A 111 0.72 9.36 -2.40
N THR A 112 0.19 10.34 -1.64
CA THR A 112 0.95 11.52 -1.19
C THR A 112 2.14 11.13 -0.32
N ASN A 113 1.96 10.23 0.66
CA ASN A 113 3.05 9.77 1.51
C ASN A 113 4.04 8.86 0.75
N THR A 114 3.58 8.11 -0.25
CA THR A 114 4.48 7.34 -1.12
C THR A 114 5.35 8.26 -1.97
N LEU A 115 4.75 9.29 -2.60
CA LEU A 115 5.47 10.30 -3.39
C LEU A 115 6.58 10.99 -2.59
N ALA A 116 6.32 11.28 -1.31
CA ALA A 116 7.29 11.90 -0.41
C ALA A 116 8.57 11.04 -0.19
N GLN A 117 8.50 9.73 -0.39
CA GLN A 117 9.61 8.79 -0.20
C GLN A 117 10.42 8.53 -1.49
N VAL A 118 9.84 8.82 -2.67
CA VAL A 118 10.44 8.46 -3.97
C VAL A 118 11.88 8.95 -4.11
N GLN A 119 12.15 10.21 -3.75
CA GLN A 119 13.51 10.78 -3.86
C GLN A 119 14.52 10.09 -2.93
N ILE A 120 14.08 9.64 -1.77
CA ILE A 120 14.93 8.89 -0.82
C ILE A 120 15.29 7.51 -1.41
N ALA A 121 14.30 6.78 -1.92
CA ALA A 121 14.48 5.48 -2.56
C ALA A 121 15.48 5.56 -3.73
N GLN A 122 15.26 6.52 -4.65
CA GLN A 122 16.11 6.76 -5.82
C GLN A 122 17.55 7.13 -5.42
N LYS A 123 17.71 8.10 -4.50
CA LYS A 123 19.02 8.59 -4.06
C LYS A 123 19.86 7.52 -3.36
N HIS A 124 19.21 6.67 -2.56
CA HIS A 124 19.87 5.62 -1.78
C HIS A 124 19.96 4.28 -2.49
N ASN A 125 19.38 4.16 -3.70
CA ASN A 125 19.30 2.92 -4.46
C ASN A 125 18.65 1.76 -3.67
N VAL A 126 17.58 2.06 -2.93
CA VAL A 126 16.80 1.09 -2.17
C VAL A 126 15.40 1.00 -2.77
N PRO A 127 14.91 -0.19 -3.16
CA PRO A 127 13.57 -0.35 -3.70
C PRO A 127 12.49 0.14 -2.75
N LEU A 128 11.55 0.92 -3.29
CA LEU A 128 10.30 1.33 -2.64
C LEU A 128 9.15 0.60 -3.32
N LEU A 129 8.43 -0.22 -2.58
CA LEU A 129 7.28 -0.97 -3.04
C LEU A 129 6.03 -0.47 -2.32
N THR A 130 5.18 0.29 -3.00
CA THR A 130 3.90 0.70 -2.42
C THR A 130 2.83 -0.37 -2.63
N PRO A 131 2.12 -0.79 -1.57
CA PRO A 131 0.98 -1.69 -1.71
C PRO A 131 -0.19 -1.05 -2.45
N THR A 132 -0.50 0.22 -2.15
CA THR A 132 -1.77 0.86 -2.45
C THR A 132 -1.65 2.30 -2.97
N GLY A 133 -0.44 2.80 -3.23
CA GLY A 133 -0.24 4.13 -3.82
C GLY A 133 -0.56 4.12 -5.32
N THR A 134 -1.78 4.45 -5.71
CA THR A 134 -2.32 4.30 -7.07
C THR A 134 -2.02 5.45 -8.02
N ASN A 135 -1.56 6.61 -7.52
CA ASN A 135 -1.27 7.76 -8.37
C ASN A 135 -0.12 7.44 -9.37
N PRO A 136 -0.30 7.72 -10.68
CA PRO A 136 0.73 7.44 -11.69
C PRO A 136 2.09 8.09 -11.42
N ALA A 137 2.12 9.26 -10.76
CA ALA A 137 3.35 9.99 -10.46
C ALA A 137 4.30 9.23 -9.51
N VAL A 138 3.79 8.20 -8.82
CA VAL A 138 4.60 7.34 -7.94
C VAL A 138 5.68 6.60 -8.73
N THR A 139 5.33 6.02 -9.87
CA THR A 139 6.27 5.24 -10.70
C THR A 139 6.82 6.03 -11.88
N VAL A 140 6.08 7.05 -12.39
CA VAL A 140 6.51 7.86 -13.53
C VAL A 140 6.36 9.35 -13.21
N LYS A 141 7.47 10.09 -13.26
CA LYS A 141 7.48 11.54 -13.10
C LYS A 141 8.08 12.20 -14.34
N ASP A 142 7.38 13.18 -14.92
CA ASP A 142 7.82 13.92 -16.10
C ASP A 142 8.24 13.02 -17.28
N GLY A 143 7.47 11.93 -17.49
CA GLY A 143 7.72 10.92 -18.52
C GLY A 143 8.91 9.99 -18.26
N LYS A 144 9.53 10.07 -17.08
CA LYS A 144 10.64 9.21 -16.68
C LYS A 144 10.21 8.24 -15.58
N VAL A 145 10.58 6.98 -15.74
CA VAL A 145 10.34 5.94 -14.74
C VAL A 145 11.20 6.19 -13.50
N ASN A 146 10.61 6.06 -12.34
CA ASN A 146 11.31 6.03 -11.06
C ASN A 146 11.87 4.61 -10.84
N ASP A 147 13.12 4.38 -11.27
CA ASP A 147 13.75 3.05 -11.38
C ASP A 147 13.67 2.18 -10.13
N TYR A 148 13.66 2.78 -8.95
CA TYR A 148 13.61 2.07 -7.66
C TYR A 148 12.22 2.02 -7.05
N VAL A 149 11.16 2.36 -7.82
CA VAL A 149 9.78 2.40 -7.31
C VAL A 149 8.90 1.40 -8.02
N PHE A 150 8.15 0.62 -7.25
CA PHE A 150 7.27 -0.45 -7.69
C PHE A 150 5.94 -0.36 -6.94
N ARG A 151 4.92 -1.07 -7.43
CA ARG A 151 3.63 -1.19 -6.74
C ARG A 151 3.01 -2.57 -6.93
N THR A 152 2.07 -2.93 -6.04
CA THR A 152 1.22 -4.12 -6.20
C THR A 152 -0.21 -3.78 -6.62
N CYS A 153 -0.62 -2.52 -6.46
CA CYS A 153 -1.94 -2.01 -6.86
C CYS A 153 -2.02 -1.68 -8.37
N PHE A 154 -3.22 -1.53 -8.91
CA PHE A 154 -3.46 -0.87 -10.20
C PHE A 154 -3.24 0.67 -10.08
N ILE A 155 -3.50 1.42 -11.14
CA ILE A 155 -3.31 2.88 -11.18
C ILE A 155 -4.63 3.64 -11.37
N ASP A 156 -4.68 4.89 -10.91
CA ASP A 156 -5.87 5.76 -10.99
C ASP A 156 -6.46 5.92 -12.39
N PRO A 157 -5.67 6.00 -13.51
CA PRO A 157 -6.24 6.04 -14.85
C PRO A 157 -7.11 4.84 -15.19
N PHE A 158 -6.72 3.64 -14.76
CA PHE A 158 -7.52 2.43 -14.93
C PHE A 158 -8.76 2.47 -14.01
N GLN A 159 -8.56 2.73 -12.74
CA GLN A 159 -9.62 2.81 -11.72
C GLN A 159 -10.70 3.83 -12.11
N GLY A 160 -10.30 5.06 -12.51
CA GLY A 160 -11.23 6.10 -12.94
C GLY A 160 -11.98 5.76 -14.23
N THR A 161 -11.32 5.04 -15.15
CA THR A 161 -11.99 4.54 -16.37
C THR A 161 -13.03 3.48 -16.03
N VAL A 162 -12.71 2.54 -15.13
CA VAL A 162 -13.65 1.51 -14.65
C VAL A 162 -14.88 2.17 -14.01
N ALA A 163 -14.67 3.15 -13.12
CA ALA A 163 -15.76 3.86 -12.48
C ALA A 163 -16.64 4.64 -13.49
N ALA A 164 -16.04 5.33 -14.45
CA ALA A 164 -16.77 6.06 -15.49
C ALA A 164 -17.57 5.12 -16.40
N ASN A 165 -17.01 3.99 -16.78
CA ASN A 165 -17.70 2.98 -17.59
C ASN A 165 -18.88 2.37 -16.81
N PHE A 166 -18.70 2.06 -15.54
CA PHE A 166 -19.79 1.56 -14.70
C PHE A 166 -20.93 2.58 -14.56
N ALA A 167 -20.61 3.85 -14.29
CA ALA A 167 -21.62 4.91 -14.24
C ALA A 167 -22.38 5.05 -15.57
N SER A 168 -21.66 5.07 -16.70
CA SER A 168 -22.26 5.29 -18.02
C SER A 168 -23.00 4.07 -18.57
N ASN A 169 -22.42 2.85 -18.41
CA ASN A 169 -22.89 1.66 -19.10
C ASN A 169 -23.80 0.78 -18.23
N ASP A 170 -23.52 0.69 -16.92
CA ASP A 170 -24.30 -0.15 -16.01
C ASP A 170 -25.41 0.66 -15.33
N LEU A 171 -25.10 1.83 -14.78
CA LEU A 171 -26.07 2.71 -14.14
C LEU A 171 -26.81 3.64 -15.14
N LYS A 172 -26.36 3.72 -16.40
CA LYS A 172 -26.95 4.55 -17.47
C LYS A 172 -26.98 6.05 -17.17
N VAL A 173 -26.09 6.52 -16.32
CA VAL A 173 -25.95 7.91 -15.88
C VAL A 173 -25.46 8.81 -17.02
N LYS A 174 -26.03 10.00 -17.13
CA LYS A 174 -25.63 11.02 -18.09
C LYS A 174 -25.09 12.29 -17.43
N LYS A 175 -25.49 12.58 -16.19
CA LYS A 175 -25.10 13.78 -15.44
C LYS A 175 -24.42 13.38 -14.14
N ALA A 176 -23.14 13.70 -13.98
CA ALA A 176 -22.40 13.44 -12.77
C ALA A 176 -21.89 14.72 -12.11
N ALA A 177 -21.85 14.72 -10.78
CA ALA A 177 -21.08 15.67 -10.01
C ALA A 177 -19.83 14.99 -9.46
N VAL A 178 -18.79 15.77 -9.12
CA VAL A 178 -17.54 15.29 -8.54
C VAL A 178 -17.25 16.11 -7.29
N ILE A 179 -16.85 15.43 -6.20
CA ILE A 179 -16.41 16.07 -4.96
C ILE A 179 -14.99 15.59 -4.67
N ILE A 180 -14.02 16.50 -4.53
CA ILE A 180 -12.58 16.19 -4.55
C ILE A 180 -11.90 16.67 -3.27
N ASP A 181 -11.11 15.80 -2.62
CA ASP A 181 -10.11 16.25 -1.65
C ASP A 181 -8.95 16.93 -2.39
N SER A 182 -8.91 18.27 -2.32
CA SER A 182 -7.87 19.08 -2.97
C SER A 182 -6.48 18.95 -2.34
N SER A 183 -6.38 18.40 -1.14
CA SER A 183 -5.12 18.13 -0.45
C SER A 183 -4.50 16.77 -0.81
N SER A 184 -5.26 15.88 -1.47
CA SER A 184 -4.84 14.51 -1.80
C SER A 184 -4.42 14.37 -3.27
N ASP A 185 -3.17 13.90 -3.51
CA ASP A 185 -2.73 13.59 -4.87
C ASP A 185 -3.48 12.40 -5.48
N TYR A 186 -3.91 11.44 -4.63
CA TYR A 186 -4.80 10.36 -5.04
C TYR A 186 -6.15 10.87 -5.53
N ALA A 187 -6.85 11.66 -4.72
CA ALA A 187 -8.20 12.14 -5.07
C ALA A 187 -8.21 12.99 -6.34
N LYS A 188 -7.22 13.87 -6.50
CA LYS A 188 -7.04 14.68 -7.72
C LYS A 188 -6.80 13.81 -8.95
N GLY A 189 -5.85 12.86 -8.89
CA GLY A 189 -5.52 11.98 -10.01
C GLY A 189 -6.70 11.11 -10.43
N LEU A 190 -7.38 10.52 -9.45
CA LEU A 190 -8.53 9.66 -9.70
C LEU A 190 -9.75 10.46 -10.25
N ALA A 191 -10.01 11.67 -9.71
CA ALA A 191 -11.04 12.55 -10.24
C ALA A 191 -10.79 12.93 -11.72
N ASP A 192 -9.55 13.27 -12.07
CA ASP A 192 -9.19 13.63 -13.45
C ASP A 192 -9.37 12.45 -14.41
N ALA A 193 -9.00 11.24 -13.98
CA ALA A 193 -9.20 10.04 -14.77
C ALA A 193 -10.68 9.73 -15.00
N PHE A 194 -11.51 9.83 -13.95
CA PHE A 194 -12.96 9.67 -14.06
C PHE A 194 -13.57 10.72 -14.99
N LYS A 195 -13.31 12.00 -14.75
CA LYS A 195 -13.84 13.12 -15.56
C LYS A 195 -13.54 12.96 -17.04
N LYS A 196 -12.28 12.58 -17.36
CA LYS A 196 -11.85 12.34 -18.76
C LYS A 196 -12.62 11.19 -19.39
N SER A 197 -12.73 10.06 -18.71
CA SER A 197 -13.39 8.87 -19.22
C SER A 197 -14.91 9.05 -19.29
N PHE A 198 -15.53 9.69 -18.31
CA PHE A 198 -16.97 9.95 -18.29
C PHE A 198 -17.40 10.88 -19.45
N LYS A 199 -16.64 11.96 -19.70
CA LYS A 199 -16.85 12.83 -20.87
C LYS A 199 -16.68 12.06 -22.18
N LYS A 200 -15.66 11.19 -22.29
CA LYS A 200 -15.45 10.34 -23.48
C LYS A 200 -16.66 9.41 -23.74
N ASN A 201 -17.32 8.96 -22.69
CA ASN A 201 -18.53 8.15 -22.76
C ASN A 201 -19.81 8.97 -23.06
N GLY A 202 -19.69 10.27 -23.30
CA GLY A 202 -20.80 11.16 -23.56
C GLY A 202 -21.53 11.67 -22.31
N GLY A 203 -20.92 11.54 -21.14
CA GLY A 203 -21.44 12.08 -19.90
C GLY A 203 -21.12 13.56 -19.71
N GLU A 204 -22.00 14.27 -18.98
CA GLU A 204 -21.90 15.68 -18.62
C GLU A 204 -21.50 15.82 -17.14
N LEU A 205 -20.50 16.68 -16.83
CA LEU A 205 -20.21 17.08 -15.47
C LEU A 205 -20.99 18.33 -15.12
N VAL A 206 -21.97 18.20 -14.21
CA VAL A 206 -22.88 19.28 -13.85
C VAL A 206 -22.41 20.10 -12.66
N ALA A 207 -21.50 19.55 -11.83
CA ALA A 207 -20.87 20.28 -10.74
C ALA A 207 -19.51 19.63 -10.36
N GLU A 208 -18.61 20.46 -9.84
CA GLU A 208 -17.37 20.04 -9.20
C GLU A 208 -17.17 20.89 -7.94
N GLU A 209 -17.04 20.21 -6.80
CA GLU A 209 -16.80 20.83 -5.49
C GLU A 209 -15.55 20.23 -4.86
N ALA A 210 -14.94 20.97 -3.94
CA ALA A 210 -13.72 20.53 -3.29
C ALA A 210 -13.79 20.74 -1.76
N TYR A 211 -13.05 19.89 -1.05
CA TYR A 211 -12.80 20.00 0.38
C TYR A 211 -11.29 19.77 0.66
N VAL A 212 -10.89 19.89 1.89
CA VAL A 212 -9.54 19.51 2.36
C VAL A 212 -9.65 18.48 3.47
N ALA A 213 -8.62 17.65 3.59
CA ALA A 213 -8.53 16.65 4.67
C ALA A 213 -8.78 17.29 6.04
N LYS A 214 -9.51 16.58 6.90
CA LYS A 214 -9.96 16.98 8.24
C LYS A 214 -11.14 17.97 8.26
N ASP A 215 -11.71 18.35 7.14
CA ASP A 215 -13.01 19.00 7.12
C ASP A 215 -14.08 18.06 7.71
N THR A 216 -15.05 18.62 8.42
CA THR A 216 -16.11 17.86 9.09
C THR A 216 -17.53 18.30 8.75
N ASP A 217 -17.69 19.46 8.13
CA ASP A 217 -18.98 19.98 7.67
C ASP A 217 -18.96 20.26 6.18
N PHE A 218 -19.75 19.49 5.45
CA PHE A 218 -19.82 19.49 3.98
C PHE A 218 -21.15 20.00 3.43
N ARG A 219 -22.06 20.51 4.31
CA ARG A 219 -23.42 20.89 3.93
C ARG A 219 -23.46 21.99 2.87
N ALA A 220 -22.49 22.91 2.88
CA ALA A 220 -22.41 23.99 1.88
C ALA A 220 -22.16 23.42 0.47
N ILE A 221 -21.09 22.62 0.31
CA ILE A 221 -20.76 22.00 -0.99
C ILE A 221 -21.86 21.02 -1.43
N LEU A 222 -22.44 20.26 -0.51
CA LEU A 222 -23.54 19.33 -0.80
C LEU A 222 -24.82 20.06 -1.25
N THR A 223 -25.07 21.25 -0.73
CA THR A 223 -26.19 22.09 -1.20
C THR A 223 -25.97 22.55 -2.64
N ASN A 224 -24.76 22.96 -3.01
CA ASN A 224 -24.38 23.30 -4.38
C ASN A 224 -24.51 22.09 -5.31
N ILE A 225 -24.01 20.94 -4.91
CA ILE A 225 -24.16 19.68 -5.65
C ILE A 225 -25.65 19.36 -5.89
N LYS A 226 -26.48 19.45 -4.82
CA LYS A 226 -27.92 19.17 -4.93
C LYS A 226 -28.59 20.12 -5.92
N ALA A 227 -28.25 21.41 -5.93
CA ALA A 227 -28.80 22.41 -6.83
C ALA A 227 -28.43 22.13 -8.31
N SER A 228 -27.33 21.44 -8.60
CA SER A 228 -26.92 21.05 -9.96
C SER A 228 -27.68 19.85 -10.51
N ASN A 229 -28.53 19.20 -9.69
CA ASN A 229 -29.36 18.06 -10.04
C ASN A 229 -28.60 16.92 -10.74
N PRO A 230 -27.56 16.35 -10.10
CA PRO A 230 -26.81 15.24 -10.65
C PRO A 230 -27.59 13.94 -10.57
N GLU A 231 -27.30 12.99 -11.47
CA GLU A 231 -27.81 11.61 -11.43
C GLU A 231 -26.86 10.69 -10.68
N PHE A 232 -25.64 11.15 -10.40
CA PHE A 232 -24.55 10.36 -9.82
C PHE A 232 -23.50 11.30 -9.21
N ILE A 233 -22.86 10.87 -8.13
CA ILE A 233 -21.76 11.60 -7.50
C ILE A 233 -20.53 10.71 -7.47
N PHE A 234 -19.43 11.17 -8.09
CA PHE A 234 -18.11 10.57 -7.95
C PHE A 234 -17.36 11.27 -6.83
N LEU A 235 -16.93 10.50 -5.84
CA LEU A 235 -16.30 10.99 -4.61
C LEU A 235 -14.99 10.26 -4.35
N PRO A 236 -13.90 10.57 -5.10
CA PRO A 236 -12.58 10.06 -4.77
C PRO A 236 -12.06 10.69 -3.48
N GLY A 237 -11.74 9.88 -2.49
CA GLY A 237 -11.32 10.35 -1.17
C GLY A 237 -11.09 9.20 -0.21
N TYR A 238 -10.81 9.55 1.04
CA TYR A 238 -10.52 8.59 2.10
C TYR A 238 -11.70 8.47 3.06
N TYR A 239 -11.76 7.35 3.75
CA TYR A 239 -12.93 6.90 4.53
C TYR A 239 -13.44 7.92 5.57
N GLU A 240 -12.58 8.76 6.16
CA GLU A 240 -13.00 9.70 7.21
C GLU A 240 -13.97 10.75 6.64
N GLU A 241 -13.51 11.53 5.67
CA GLU A 241 -14.32 12.60 5.05
C GLU A 241 -15.43 12.00 4.20
N VAL A 242 -15.14 10.93 3.45
CA VAL A 242 -16.15 10.24 2.61
C VAL A 242 -17.33 9.76 3.44
N GLY A 243 -17.08 9.16 4.61
CA GLY A 243 -18.16 8.72 5.51
C GLY A 243 -19.04 9.86 5.98
N LEU A 244 -18.44 10.99 6.35
CA LEU A 244 -19.15 12.19 6.75
C LEU A 244 -19.92 12.84 5.61
N ILE A 245 -19.31 12.92 4.41
CA ILE A 245 -19.95 13.47 3.19
C ILE A 245 -21.19 12.65 2.82
N ILE A 246 -21.07 11.32 2.76
CA ILE A 246 -22.21 10.46 2.40
C ILE A 246 -23.33 10.60 3.44
N LYS A 247 -23.00 10.57 4.72
CA LYS A 247 -23.97 10.76 5.81
C LYS A 247 -24.72 12.07 5.66
N GLN A 248 -23.99 13.20 5.55
CA GLN A 248 -24.59 14.53 5.40
C GLN A 248 -25.34 14.68 4.08
N ALA A 249 -24.90 14.05 3.00
CA ALA A 249 -25.63 14.04 1.73
C ALA A 249 -27.01 13.37 1.86
N ARG A 250 -27.09 12.21 2.52
CA ARG A 250 -28.37 11.54 2.77
C ARG A 250 -29.29 12.33 3.69
N GLU A 251 -28.74 13.00 4.72
CA GLU A 251 -29.49 13.92 5.59
C GLU A 251 -30.09 15.10 4.79
N LEU A 252 -29.42 15.53 3.74
CA LEU A 252 -29.91 16.58 2.83
C LEU A 252 -30.86 16.06 1.71
N GLY A 253 -31.15 14.74 1.67
CA GLY A 253 -31.98 14.12 0.65
C GLY A 253 -31.29 14.01 -0.71
N LEU A 254 -29.98 13.81 -0.75
CA LEU A 254 -29.21 13.43 -1.93
C LEU A 254 -29.14 11.91 -2.01
N ASP A 255 -30.15 11.28 -2.64
CA ASP A 255 -30.30 9.82 -2.68
C ASP A 255 -29.72 9.17 -3.95
N VAL A 256 -29.09 9.97 -4.82
CA VAL A 256 -28.41 9.47 -6.02
C VAL A 256 -27.29 8.51 -5.68
N PRO A 257 -26.90 7.60 -6.62
CA PRO A 257 -25.76 6.73 -6.41
C PRO A 257 -24.46 7.52 -6.17
N PHE A 258 -23.67 7.08 -5.20
CA PHE A 258 -22.30 7.54 -4.99
C PHE A 258 -21.33 6.44 -5.41
N MET A 259 -20.18 6.85 -5.93
CA MET A 259 -19.09 5.92 -6.19
C MET A 259 -17.75 6.57 -5.86
N GLY A 260 -16.87 5.77 -5.27
CA GLY A 260 -15.49 6.13 -5.05
C GLY A 260 -14.52 5.07 -5.53
N GLY A 261 -13.29 5.22 -5.12
CA GLY A 261 -12.23 4.26 -5.39
C GLY A 261 -11.89 3.40 -4.18
N ASP A 262 -10.78 2.71 -4.29
CA ASP A 262 -10.20 1.84 -3.27
C ASP A 262 -9.94 2.53 -1.92
N GLY A 263 -9.79 3.86 -1.91
CA GLY A 263 -9.71 4.65 -0.68
C GLY A 263 -10.94 4.62 0.23
N TRP A 264 -12.05 4.01 -0.19
CA TRP A 264 -13.20 3.78 0.68
C TRP A 264 -13.12 2.46 1.44
N ASP A 265 -12.17 1.59 1.08
CA ASP A 265 -12.10 0.24 1.65
C ASP A 265 -11.49 0.25 3.06
N SER A 266 -12.34 0.57 4.01
CA SER A 266 -12.03 0.52 5.44
C SER A 266 -13.30 0.19 6.23
N PRO A 267 -13.23 -0.66 7.26
CA PRO A 267 -14.36 -0.89 8.15
C PRO A 267 -14.82 0.42 8.86
N LYS A 268 -13.92 1.39 8.98
CA LYS A 268 -14.22 2.71 9.54
C LYS A 268 -15.25 3.50 8.72
N LEU A 269 -15.33 3.26 7.42
CA LEU A 269 -16.33 3.92 6.57
C LEU A 269 -17.75 3.64 7.09
N THR A 270 -18.07 2.37 7.36
CA THR A 270 -19.39 1.99 7.88
C THR A 270 -19.62 2.51 9.31
N GLU A 271 -18.59 2.56 10.15
CA GLU A 271 -18.68 3.13 11.48
C GLU A 271 -19.02 4.63 11.46
N ILE A 272 -18.46 5.39 10.49
CA ILE A 272 -18.64 6.86 10.36
C ILE A 272 -19.94 7.19 9.65
N ALA A 273 -20.18 6.60 8.48
CA ALA A 273 -21.35 6.89 7.66
C ALA A 273 -22.64 6.32 8.26
N GLY A 274 -22.55 5.15 8.89
CA GLY A 274 -23.69 4.27 9.19
C GLY A 274 -24.03 3.34 8.04
N ALA A 275 -24.73 2.26 8.33
CA ALA A 275 -25.10 1.24 7.34
C ALA A 275 -26.10 1.77 6.28
N ASP A 276 -27.14 2.47 6.71
CA ASP A 276 -28.21 2.97 5.81
C ASP A 276 -27.73 4.03 4.81
N PRO A 277 -26.93 5.05 5.19
CA PRO A 277 -26.39 6.03 4.26
C PRO A 277 -25.52 5.42 3.15
N LEU A 278 -24.85 4.29 3.43
CA LEU A 278 -24.03 3.59 2.45
C LEU A 278 -24.80 2.79 1.42
N ASN A 279 -26.12 2.58 1.58
CA ASN A 279 -26.90 1.94 0.53
C ASN A 279 -26.86 2.77 -0.75
N ASN A 280 -26.87 2.11 -1.91
CA ASN A 280 -26.73 2.74 -3.22
C ASN A 280 -25.36 3.44 -3.39
N THR A 281 -24.30 2.87 -2.82
CA THR A 281 -22.93 3.33 -3.03
C THR A 281 -22.05 2.20 -3.55
N PHE A 282 -21.03 2.58 -4.34
CA PHE A 282 -20.15 1.64 -5.05
C PHE A 282 -18.69 2.02 -4.88
N ILE A 283 -17.80 1.05 -4.96
CA ILE A 283 -16.35 1.28 -5.02
C ILE A 283 -15.70 0.45 -6.12
N THR A 284 -14.66 0.99 -6.73
CA THR A 284 -13.66 0.16 -7.40
C THR A 284 -12.67 -0.36 -6.36
N ASN A 285 -12.31 -1.64 -6.44
CA ASN A 285 -11.40 -2.25 -5.48
C ASN A 285 -10.46 -3.27 -6.13
N HIS A 286 -9.44 -3.70 -5.42
CA HIS A 286 -8.40 -4.61 -5.91
C HIS A 286 -8.79 -6.08 -5.78
N TYR A 287 -9.64 -6.41 -4.81
CA TYR A 287 -10.08 -7.75 -4.52
C TYR A 287 -11.41 -7.73 -3.76
N SER A 288 -12.00 -8.89 -3.58
CA SER A 288 -13.15 -9.12 -2.71
C SER A 288 -12.86 -10.30 -1.78
N ALA A 289 -13.09 -10.14 -0.47
CA ALA A 289 -12.99 -11.25 0.49
C ALA A 289 -14.00 -12.39 0.21
N GLY A 290 -15.04 -12.10 -0.57
CA GLY A 290 -16.03 -13.06 -1.04
C GLY A 290 -15.68 -13.73 -2.37
N ASP A 291 -14.51 -13.48 -2.97
CA ASP A 291 -14.06 -14.18 -4.17
C ASP A 291 -13.82 -15.66 -3.84
N GLU A 292 -14.35 -16.56 -4.68
CA GLU A 292 -14.25 -18.02 -4.49
C GLU A 292 -12.88 -18.60 -4.88
N ASP A 293 -11.96 -17.76 -5.41
CA ASP A 293 -10.61 -18.19 -5.71
C ASP A 293 -9.93 -18.79 -4.49
N LYS A 294 -9.30 -19.95 -4.68
CA LYS A 294 -8.70 -20.73 -3.58
C LYS A 294 -7.66 -19.94 -2.79
N LYS A 295 -6.82 -19.12 -3.46
CA LYS A 295 -5.79 -18.30 -2.79
C LYS A 295 -6.44 -17.23 -1.94
N VAL A 296 -7.50 -16.59 -2.45
CA VAL A 296 -8.27 -15.60 -1.69
C VAL A 296 -8.85 -16.25 -0.43
N GLN A 297 -9.50 -17.41 -0.55
CA GLN A 297 -10.11 -18.10 0.59
C GLN A 297 -9.08 -18.61 1.60
N GLU A 298 -7.92 -19.09 1.16
CA GLU A 298 -6.80 -19.48 2.03
C GLU A 298 -6.24 -18.27 2.80
N PHE A 299 -6.04 -17.14 2.13
CA PHE A 299 -5.63 -15.88 2.76
C PHE A 299 -6.67 -15.40 3.78
N VAL A 300 -7.94 -15.30 3.40
CA VAL A 300 -9.04 -14.87 4.29
C VAL A 300 -9.09 -15.74 5.54
N LYS A 301 -8.99 -17.06 5.38
CA LYS A 301 -8.97 -18.01 6.51
C LYS A 301 -7.78 -17.79 7.43
N ALA A 302 -6.58 -17.65 6.86
CA ALA A 302 -5.35 -17.43 7.64
C ALA A 302 -5.39 -16.09 8.38
N PHE A 303 -5.86 -15.03 7.71
CA PHE A 303 -5.99 -13.71 8.28
C PHE A 303 -6.98 -13.69 9.45
N LYS A 304 -8.19 -14.25 9.27
CA LYS A 304 -9.19 -14.36 10.33
C LYS A 304 -8.68 -15.15 11.52
N ALA A 305 -7.98 -16.24 11.29
CA ALA A 305 -7.40 -17.06 12.37
C ALA A 305 -6.38 -16.28 13.21
N LYS A 306 -5.60 -15.37 12.58
CA LYS A 306 -4.60 -14.55 13.28
C LYS A 306 -5.20 -13.34 13.96
N TYR A 307 -6.20 -12.68 13.35
CA TYR A 307 -6.73 -11.39 13.77
C TYR A 307 -8.18 -11.45 14.31
N ASN A 308 -8.48 -12.44 15.15
CA ASN A 308 -9.75 -12.54 15.91
C ASN A 308 -11.00 -12.44 15.02
N ASP A 309 -11.03 -13.22 13.93
CA ASP A 309 -12.13 -13.28 12.95
C ASP A 309 -12.37 -11.96 12.16
N LYS A 310 -11.41 -11.00 12.23
CA LYS A 310 -11.43 -9.80 11.39
C LYS A 310 -11.37 -10.18 9.92
N SER A 311 -12.29 -9.68 9.10
CA SER A 311 -12.22 -9.85 7.65
C SER A 311 -11.12 -8.94 7.06
N PRO A 312 -10.21 -9.47 6.21
CA PRO A 312 -9.23 -8.63 5.56
C PRO A 312 -9.86 -7.74 4.48
N ASP A 313 -9.46 -6.48 4.46
CA ASP A 313 -9.73 -5.52 3.40
C ASP A 313 -8.68 -5.62 2.27
N ALA A 314 -8.80 -4.81 1.22
CA ALA A 314 -7.84 -4.79 0.12
C ALA A 314 -6.45 -4.30 0.55
N PHE A 315 -6.35 -3.43 1.55
CA PHE A 315 -5.06 -2.98 2.09
C PHE A 315 -4.29 -4.12 2.74
N ALA A 316 -4.97 -4.96 3.51
CA ALA A 316 -4.38 -6.18 4.07
C ALA A 316 -3.95 -7.16 2.97
N ALA A 317 -4.79 -7.39 1.95
CA ALA A 317 -4.47 -8.27 0.84
C ALA A 317 -3.26 -7.77 0.04
N LEU A 318 -3.18 -6.47 -0.26
CA LEU A 318 -2.06 -5.88 -0.99
C LEU A 318 -0.78 -5.79 -0.14
N GLY A 319 -0.90 -5.62 1.17
CA GLY A 319 0.22 -5.75 2.09
C GLY A 319 0.82 -7.16 2.07
N TYR A 320 -0.05 -8.16 2.16
CA TYR A 320 0.33 -9.57 2.02
C TYR A 320 1.00 -9.87 0.68
N ASP A 321 0.40 -9.42 -0.42
CA ASP A 321 0.93 -9.56 -1.77
C ASP A 321 2.30 -8.88 -1.93
N SER A 322 2.49 -7.70 -1.33
CA SER A 322 3.76 -6.96 -1.37
C SER A 322 4.90 -7.72 -0.71
N ALA A 323 4.62 -8.42 0.41
CA ALA A 323 5.62 -9.27 1.06
C ALA A 323 6.01 -10.45 0.16
N TYR A 324 5.06 -11.11 -0.48
CA TYR A 324 5.33 -12.22 -1.40
C TYR A 324 6.04 -11.76 -2.67
N PHE A 325 5.68 -10.60 -3.21
CA PHE A 325 6.37 -10.03 -4.38
C PHE A 325 7.83 -9.71 -4.06
N LEU A 326 8.09 -9.09 -2.92
CA LEU A 326 9.45 -8.80 -2.48
C LEU A 326 10.24 -10.07 -2.17
N ALA A 327 9.62 -11.05 -1.52
CA ALA A 327 10.22 -12.33 -1.19
C ALA A 327 10.63 -13.13 -2.45
N ASP A 328 9.78 -13.16 -3.46
CA ASP A 328 10.07 -13.75 -4.77
C ASP A 328 11.27 -13.05 -5.44
N ALA A 329 11.27 -11.71 -5.43
CA ALA A 329 12.38 -10.93 -5.99
C ALA A 329 13.72 -11.19 -5.27
N ILE A 330 13.73 -11.21 -3.93
CA ILE A 330 14.92 -11.54 -3.12
C ILE A 330 15.40 -12.96 -3.43
N LYS A 331 14.48 -13.91 -3.56
CA LYS A 331 14.82 -15.30 -3.90
C LYS A 331 15.46 -15.40 -5.29
N ARG A 332 14.89 -14.75 -6.31
CA ARG A 332 15.43 -14.71 -7.68
C ARG A 332 16.76 -13.95 -7.76
N ALA A 333 16.92 -12.88 -6.99
CA ALA A 333 18.18 -12.14 -6.90
C ALA A 333 19.33 -12.98 -6.29
N GLY A 334 19.01 -14.01 -5.49
CA GLY A 334 20.00 -14.80 -4.76
C GLY A 334 20.86 -13.96 -3.81
N SER A 335 20.39 -12.77 -3.40
CA SER A 335 21.17 -11.75 -2.73
C SER A 335 20.25 -10.80 -1.95
N ASP A 336 20.80 -10.19 -0.89
CA ASP A 336 20.19 -9.09 -0.14
C ASP A 336 20.72 -7.70 -0.60
N ASP A 337 21.42 -7.62 -1.72
CA ASP A 337 21.83 -6.37 -2.35
C ASP A 337 20.60 -5.65 -2.94
N PRO A 338 20.28 -4.40 -2.51
CA PRO A 338 19.10 -3.67 -2.99
C PRO A 338 19.05 -3.48 -4.50
N LYS A 339 20.19 -3.33 -5.18
CA LYS A 339 20.24 -3.17 -6.65
C LYS A 339 19.82 -4.46 -7.35
N LYS A 340 20.29 -5.61 -6.87
CA LYS A 340 19.89 -6.91 -7.42
C LYS A 340 18.42 -7.21 -7.16
N ILE A 341 17.91 -6.83 -5.98
CA ILE A 341 16.48 -6.94 -5.65
C ILE A 341 15.65 -6.07 -6.60
N LYS A 342 16.06 -4.81 -6.83
CA LYS A 342 15.42 -3.90 -7.81
C LYS A 342 15.37 -4.51 -9.20
N GLU A 343 16.48 -5.09 -9.68
CA GLU A 343 16.52 -5.74 -11.00
C GLU A 343 15.60 -6.97 -11.08
N ALA A 344 15.50 -7.72 -9.98
CA ALA A 344 14.59 -8.86 -9.90
C ALA A 344 13.12 -8.43 -9.87
N LEU A 345 12.79 -7.36 -9.14
CA LEU A 345 11.44 -6.76 -9.14
C LEU A 345 11.05 -6.34 -10.56
N ALA A 346 11.91 -5.58 -11.26
CA ALA A 346 11.64 -5.08 -12.61
C ALA A 346 11.46 -6.20 -13.66
N LYS A 347 12.03 -7.38 -13.43
CA LYS A 347 11.94 -8.54 -14.33
C LYS A 347 10.79 -9.50 -13.98
N THR A 348 9.82 -9.06 -13.19
CA THR A 348 8.68 -9.92 -12.84
C THR A 348 7.68 -9.97 -13.99
N GLU A 349 7.59 -11.12 -14.64
CA GLU A 349 6.70 -11.34 -15.80
C GLU A 349 5.33 -11.89 -15.38
N SER A 350 5.27 -12.70 -14.33
CA SER A 350 4.06 -13.31 -13.81
C SER A 350 4.30 -13.80 -12.38
N LEU A 351 3.45 -13.36 -11.47
CA LEU A 351 3.42 -13.84 -10.08
C LEU A 351 1.98 -13.94 -9.62
N ALA A 352 1.54 -15.15 -9.27
CA ALA A 352 0.18 -15.37 -8.78
C ALA A 352 0.05 -14.96 -7.31
N LEU A 353 -0.70 -13.90 -7.04
CA LEU A 353 -0.94 -13.29 -5.74
C LEU A 353 -2.41 -13.42 -5.33
N VAL A 354 -2.77 -12.97 -4.12
CA VAL A 354 -4.16 -12.97 -3.62
C VAL A 354 -5.02 -12.01 -4.42
N SER A 355 -4.53 -10.83 -4.73
CA SER A 355 -5.25 -9.84 -5.54
C SER A 355 -5.16 -10.09 -7.06
N GLY A 356 -4.79 -11.30 -7.46
CA GLY A 356 -4.69 -11.74 -8.85
C GLY A 356 -3.26 -11.91 -9.33
N GLU A 357 -3.10 -12.13 -10.64
CA GLU A 357 -1.79 -12.25 -11.26
C GLU A 357 -1.10 -10.89 -11.35
N LEU A 358 0.13 -10.79 -10.85
CA LEU A 358 0.97 -9.62 -10.97
C LEU A 358 1.86 -9.74 -12.20
N LYS A 359 1.66 -8.85 -13.15
CA LYS A 359 2.52 -8.62 -14.32
C LYS A 359 2.79 -7.12 -14.40
N LEU A 360 4.04 -6.74 -14.43
CA LEU A 360 4.42 -5.33 -14.54
C LEU A 360 4.51 -4.88 -15.99
N ASP A 361 4.09 -3.65 -16.25
CA ASP A 361 4.42 -2.95 -17.48
C ASP A 361 5.83 -2.31 -17.42
N LYS A 362 6.22 -1.61 -18.48
CA LYS A 362 7.51 -0.90 -18.56
C LYS A 362 7.68 0.23 -17.54
N ASN A 363 6.62 0.67 -16.91
CA ASN A 363 6.59 1.74 -15.91
C ASN A 363 6.60 1.20 -14.48
N HIS A 364 6.74 -0.11 -14.29
CA HIS A 364 6.61 -0.80 -13.02
C HIS A 364 5.18 -0.81 -12.45
N ASP A 365 4.17 -0.59 -13.31
CA ASP A 365 2.77 -0.61 -12.93
C ASP A 365 2.16 -1.99 -13.24
N PRO A 366 1.42 -2.59 -12.29
CA PRO A 366 0.73 -3.84 -12.52
C PRO A 366 -0.41 -3.72 -13.53
N ILE A 367 -0.49 -4.67 -14.45
CA ILE A 367 -1.65 -4.88 -15.31
C ILE A 367 -2.58 -5.83 -14.57
N LYS A 368 -3.63 -5.31 -13.93
CA LYS A 368 -4.52 -6.05 -13.04
C LYS A 368 -5.99 -5.77 -13.34
N SER A 369 -6.85 -6.73 -13.01
CA SER A 369 -8.30 -6.53 -12.95
C SER A 369 -8.68 -5.66 -11.76
N ALA A 370 -9.81 -4.97 -11.87
CA ALA A 370 -10.50 -4.35 -10.76
C ALA A 370 -11.81 -5.09 -10.46
N VAL A 371 -12.30 -5.00 -9.23
CA VAL A 371 -13.66 -5.41 -8.87
C VAL A 371 -14.48 -4.18 -8.55
N ILE A 372 -15.77 -4.23 -8.82
CA ILE A 372 -16.75 -3.26 -8.33
C ILE A 372 -17.52 -3.93 -7.20
N LEU A 373 -17.54 -3.27 -6.05
CA LEU A 373 -18.28 -3.68 -4.87
C LEU A 373 -19.42 -2.68 -4.63
N GLU A 374 -20.55 -3.18 -4.16
CA GLU A 374 -21.73 -2.41 -3.75
C GLU A 374 -21.91 -2.50 -2.24
N TYR A 375 -22.17 -1.39 -1.56
CA TYR A 375 -22.54 -1.43 -0.15
C TYR A 375 -24.04 -1.68 0.02
N LYS A 376 -24.37 -2.69 0.82
CA LYS A 376 -25.75 -3.03 1.22
C LYS A 376 -25.78 -3.34 2.70
N GLY A 377 -26.58 -2.61 3.45
CA GLY A 377 -26.66 -2.78 4.90
C GLY A 377 -25.29 -2.62 5.59
N GLY A 378 -24.43 -1.74 5.08
CA GLY A 378 -23.08 -1.51 5.60
C GLY A 378 -22.03 -2.59 5.22
N GLN A 379 -22.41 -3.58 4.41
CA GLN A 379 -21.52 -4.66 3.98
C GLN A 379 -21.19 -4.54 2.49
N GLN A 380 -19.95 -4.82 2.13
CA GLN A 380 -19.51 -4.90 0.74
C GLN A 380 -20.00 -6.18 0.09
N GLN A 381 -20.62 -6.07 -1.09
CA GLN A 381 -21.05 -7.20 -1.90
C GLN A 381 -20.40 -7.10 -3.28
N PHE A 382 -19.91 -8.22 -3.79
CA PHE A 382 -19.35 -8.31 -5.14
C PHE A 382 -20.42 -7.97 -6.18
N LYS A 383 -20.11 -7.07 -7.09
CA LYS A 383 -20.99 -6.66 -8.21
C LYS A 383 -20.50 -7.20 -9.55
N THR A 384 -19.26 -6.90 -9.91
CA THR A 384 -18.65 -7.34 -11.16
C THR A 384 -17.12 -7.25 -11.09
N LYS A 385 -16.44 -7.96 -11.99
CA LYS A 385 -14.99 -7.88 -12.23
C LYS A 385 -14.72 -7.27 -13.60
N VAL A 386 -13.79 -6.35 -13.66
CA VAL A 386 -13.38 -5.65 -14.88
C VAL A 386 -11.92 -5.96 -15.16
N ASN A 387 -11.66 -6.53 -16.34
CA ASN A 387 -10.30 -6.81 -16.81
C ASN A 387 -9.65 -5.54 -17.39
N PRO A 388 -8.29 -5.47 -17.39
CA PRO A 388 -7.54 -4.35 -17.95
C PRO A 388 -7.81 -4.13 -19.44
#